data_34d310f380238116e799d656aa25344d
#
_entry.id   34d310f380238116e799d656aa25344d
#
_cell.length_a   1.000
_cell.length_b   1.000
_cell.length_c   1.000
_cell.angle_alpha   90.00
_cell.angle_beta   90.00
_cell.angle_gamma   90.00
#
_symmetry.space_group_name_H-M   'P 1'
#
loop_
_entity.id
_entity.type
_entity.pdbx_description
1 polymer ?
#
loop_
_entity_poly.entity_id
_entity_poly.type
_entity_poly.pdbx_seq_one_letter_code
_entity_poly.pdbx_strand_id
1 'polypeptide(L)'
;MPVPRHVGDAFFLFAEPEGIMRKKDRKIVLEDGSYFEGYGFGADVERVCEIVFNTSMVGYQEILSDPSYTDQMVVMTYPLIGNYGITDDDYECKNPSIGGLIVSDYNDMPSNFRYTKTLSEEMEDEGIPGISGVDTREITRSIRDLGSRRVIITSIDTPLDVALAKITVTPVPHDQVSRVSCRKRWYSRTANPKYNVVAIDCGIKLNIIRKLNEYGCNVTVVPFDTTPEEIEFMKPDGIFLSNGPGDPEDVTPVISTVKALAGKFPIFGICLGHQMISLAYGAKTYKLKFGHRGGNHPVKNLETGKIEITSQNHSYAVDLKSLEGTKLKATHINLLDNTAEGVECKEDMVFSVQYHPESAPGPQDSTYLFEKFVSIMKDFCEKKESEVNVHA
;
A
#
# COMPACT_ATOMS: atom_id res chain seq x y z
N MET A 1 -52.07 -7.56 -46.02
CA MET A 1 -51.54 -8.77 -45.39
C MET A 1 -50.30 -8.38 -44.61
N PRO A 2 -50.29 -8.47 -43.31
CA PRO A 2 -49.11 -8.10 -42.50
C PRO A 2 -48.20 -9.32 -42.29
N VAL A 3 -46.89 -9.07 -42.42
CA VAL A 3 -45.81 -10.03 -42.19
C VAL A 3 -45.56 -10.09 -40.68
N PRO A 4 -45.45 -11.26 -40.05
CA PRO A 4 -45.08 -11.36 -38.62
C PRO A 4 -43.58 -11.25 -38.47
N ARG A 5 -43.14 -10.31 -37.61
CA ARG A 5 -41.77 -10.25 -37.06
C ARG A 5 -41.69 -11.24 -35.90
N HIS A 6 -40.90 -12.26 -36.04
CA HIS A 6 -40.31 -12.99 -34.91
C HIS A 6 -38.81 -12.74 -34.91
N VAL A 7 -38.37 -11.87 -34.01
CA VAL A 7 -37.00 -11.79 -33.57
C VAL A 7 -36.91 -12.77 -32.39
N GLY A 8 -36.25 -13.89 -32.61
CA GLY A 8 -35.97 -14.87 -31.57
C GLY A 8 -34.83 -14.32 -30.70
N ASP A 9 -35.18 -14.07 -29.45
CA ASP A 9 -34.19 -13.86 -28.38
C ASP A 9 -33.40 -15.14 -28.16
N ALA A 10 -32.21 -15.19 -28.72
CA ALA A 10 -31.24 -16.22 -28.36
C ALA A 10 -30.63 -15.83 -26.99
N PHE A 11 -31.34 -16.16 -25.90
CA PHE A 11 -30.72 -16.32 -24.60
C PHE A 11 -29.75 -17.51 -24.70
N PHE A 12 -28.47 -17.26 -24.78
CA PHE A 12 -27.47 -18.25 -24.46
C PHE A 12 -27.55 -18.50 -22.95
N LEU A 13 -28.45 -19.40 -22.55
CA LEU A 13 -28.35 -20.12 -21.30
C LEU A 13 -27.11 -21.02 -21.45
N PHE A 14 -25.97 -20.57 -20.89
CA PHE A 14 -24.95 -21.51 -20.48
C PHE A 14 -25.59 -22.34 -19.36
N ALA A 15 -26.14 -23.50 -19.72
CA ALA A 15 -26.46 -24.52 -18.76
C ALA A 15 -25.13 -24.92 -18.11
N GLU A 16 -24.90 -24.51 -16.88
CA GLU A 16 -23.91 -25.16 -16.02
C GLU A 16 -24.28 -26.65 -16.01
N PRO A 17 -23.32 -27.58 -16.21
CA PRO A 17 -23.58 -29.00 -15.99
C PRO A 17 -24.15 -29.12 -14.59
N GLU A 18 -25.18 -29.92 -14.35
CA GLU A 18 -25.85 -30.16 -13.04
C GLU A 18 -24.76 -30.32 -11.97
N GLY A 19 -24.31 -29.15 -11.43
CA GLY A 19 -23.15 -29.04 -10.57
C GLY A 19 -23.56 -29.44 -9.18
N ILE A 20 -22.83 -30.33 -8.61
CA ILE A 20 -22.71 -30.52 -7.16
C ILE A 20 -22.58 -29.11 -6.59
N MET A 21 -23.64 -28.61 -5.91
CA MET A 21 -23.56 -27.30 -5.25
C MET A 21 -22.33 -27.28 -4.34
N ARG A 22 -21.33 -26.50 -4.67
CA ARG A 22 -20.11 -26.38 -3.85
C ARG A 22 -20.55 -26.06 -2.42
N LYS A 23 -20.17 -26.86 -1.49
CA LYS A 23 -20.48 -26.64 -0.06
C LYS A 23 -19.50 -25.59 0.46
N LYS A 24 -19.99 -24.65 1.25
CA LYS A 24 -19.13 -23.70 1.97
C LYS A 24 -18.15 -24.49 2.86
N ASP A 25 -16.91 -24.12 2.84
CA ASP A 25 -15.78 -24.84 3.46
C ASP A 25 -14.93 -23.96 4.36
N ARG A 26 -15.08 -22.62 4.28
CA ARG A 26 -14.36 -21.64 5.09
C ARG A 26 -15.29 -20.65 5.76
N LYS A 27 -14.78 -20.04 6.81
CA LYS A 27 -15.37 -18.86 7.46
C LYS A 27 -14.30 -17.90 7.91
N ILE A 28 -14.68 -16.63 7.97
CA ILE A 28 -13.96 -15.62 8.73
C ILE A 28 -14.70 -15.37 10.05
N VAL A 29 -13.94 -15.22 11.13
CA VAL A 29 -14.46 -14.88 12.46
C VAL A 29 -13.76 -13.61 12.92
N LEU A 30 -14.54 -12.59 13.32
CA LEU A 30 -14.03 -11.34 13.84
C LEU A 30 -13.94 -11.40 15.37
N GLU A 31 -13.09 -10.59 15.97
CA GLU A 31 -12.86 -10.60 17.42
C GLU A 31 -14.10 -10.28 18.27
N ASP A 32 -15.11 -9.64 17.67
CA ASP A 32 -16.42 -9.39 18.33
C ASP A 32 -17.37 -10.60 18.30
N GLY A 33 -16.93 -11.73 17.71
CA GLY A 33 -17.69 -12.97 17.58
C GLY A 33 -18.60 -13.03 16.34
N SER A 34 -18.69 -11.97 15.54
CA SER A 34 -19.39 -12.04 14.25
C SER A 34 -18.59 -12.91 13.27
N TYR A 35 -19.31 -13.66 12.41
CA TYR A 35 -18.67 -14.53 11.44
C TYR A 35 -19.44 -14.58 10.13
N PHE A 36 -18.71 -14.92 9.05
CA PHE A 36 -19.26 -15.04 7.70
C PHE A 36 -18.71 -16.32 7.06
N GLU A 37 -19.61 -17.11 6.50
CA GLU A 37 -19.28 -18.39 5.86
C GLU A 37 -19.25 -18.25 4.35
N GLY A 38 -18.25 -18.87 3.71
CA GLY A 38 -18.04 -18.78 2.26
C GLY A 38 -17.27 -19.95 1.69
N TYR A 39 -16.74 -19.74 0.51
CA TYR A 39 -15.97 -20.69 -0.28
C TYR A 39 -14.51 -20.30 -0.26
N GLY A 40 -13.64 -21.23 0.14
CA GLY A 40 -12.20 -21.01 0.14
C GLY A 40 -11.61 -20.94 -1.26
N PHE A 41 -10.59 -20.12 -1.45
CA PHE A 41 -9.67 -20.13 -2.58
C PHE A 41 -8.28 -19.72 -2.08
N GLY A 42 -7.24 -19.87 -2.93
CA GLY A 42 -5.87 -19.72 -2.48
C GLY A 42 -5.45 -20.77 -1.46
N ALA A 43 -4.42 -20.48 -0.67
CA ALA A 43 -3.84 -21.47 0.25
C ALA A 43 -4.79 -21.92 1.35
N ASP A 44 -4.76 -23.23 1.69
CA ASP A 44 -5.55 -23.80 2.78
C ASP A 44 -4.81 -23.66 4.12
N VAL A 45 -4.73 -22.43 4.60
CA VAL A 45 -4.07 -22.08 5.86
C VAL A 45 -4.97 -21.19 6.71
N GLU A 46 -4.84 -21.34 8.02
CA GLU A 46 -5.44 -20.40 8.97
C GLU A 46 -4.49 -19.22 9.18
N ARG A 47 -5.06 -18.01 9.26
CA ARG A 47 -4.27 -16.81 9.53
C ARG A 47 -5.07 -15.82 10.36
N VAL A 48 -4.42 -15.23 11.37
CA VAL A 48 -5.00 -14.15 12.19
C VAL A 48 -4.36 -12.83 11.74
N CYS A 49 -5.19 -11.87 11.35
CA CYS A 49 -4.76 -10.58 10.82
C CYS A 49 -5.64 -9.43 11.31
N GLU A 50 -5.32 -8.20 10.92
CA GLU A 50 -6.23 -7.07 10.99
C GLU A 50 -7.11 -7.04 9.73
N ILE A 51 -8.44 -6.86 9.90
CA ILE A 51 -9.35 -6.73 8.77
C ILE A 51 -9.42 -5.27 8.32
N VAL A 52 -9.28 -5.07 7.01
CA VAL A 52 -9.40 -3.76 6.36
C VAL A 52 -10.19 -3.90 5.06
N PHE A 53 -10.64 -2.80 4.45
CA PHE A 53 -11.30 -2.86 3.15
C PHE A 53 -10.63 -1.93 2.15
N ASN A 54 -10.75 -2.25 0.86
CA ASN A 54 -10.29 -1.40 -0.23
C ASN A 54 -11.43 -1.14 -1.21
N THR A 55 -11.58 0.13 -1.65
CA THR A 55 -12.66 0.58 -2.53
C THR A 55 -12.24 0.69 -4.00
N SER A 56 -11.03 0.27 -4.37
CA SER A 56 -10.58 0.27 -5.75
C SER A 56 -11.40 -0.71 -6.61
N MET A 57 -11.75 -0.29 -7.82
CA MET A 57 -12.53 -1.10 -8.76
C MET A 57 -11.65 -2.06 -9.57
N VAL A 58 -10.34 -1.81 -9.62
CA VAL A 58 -9.32 -2.57 -10.37
C VAL A 58 -8.03 -2.63 -9.54
N GLY A 59 -7.09 -3.47 -9.95
CA GLY A 59 -5.76 -3.51 -9.33
C GLY A 59 -5.68 -4.47 -8.14
N TYR A 60 -6.43 -5.58 -8.15
CA TYR A 60 -6.34 -6.55 -7.08
C TYR A 60 -4.97 -7.22 -6.98
N GLN A 61 -4.22 -7.34 -8.10
CA GLN A 61 -2.86 -7.88 -8.10
C GLN A 61 -1.88 -6.90 -7.43
N GLU A 62 -1.99 -5.62 -7.74
CA GLU A 62 -1.18 -4.57 -7.10
C GLU A 62 -1.50 -4.50 -5.59
N ILE A 63 -2.78 -4.67 -5.18
CA ILE A 63 -3.18 -4.75 -3.77
C ILE A 63 -2.60 -6.00 -3.11
N LEU A 64 -2.66 -7.17 -3.79
CA LEU A 64 -2.10 -8.43 -3.31
C LEU A 64 -0.60 -8.31 -3.04
N SER A 65 0.12 -7.62 -3.93
CA SER A 65 1.57 -7.49 -3.90
C SER A 65 2.08 -6.20 -3.25
N ASP A 66 1.21 -5.33 -2.71
CA ASP A 66 1.64 -4.15 -1.95
C ASP A 66 2.07 -4.57 -0.52
N PRO A 67 3.37 -4.43 -0.17
CA PRO A 67 3.86 -4.82 1.16
C PRO A 67 3.19 -4.06 2.31
N SER A 68 2.56 -2.91 2.06
CA SER A 68 1.84 -2.14 3.07
C SER A 68 0.63 -2.90 3.65
N TYR A 69 0.14 -3.97 2.98
CA TYR A 69 -0.91 -4.84 3.49
C TYR A 69 -0.41 -6.07 4.28
N THR A 70 0.87 -6.12 4.62
CA THR A 70 1.42 -7.20 5.45
C THR A 70 0.62 -7.36 6.74
N ASP A 71 0.19 -8.60 7.06
CA ASP A 71 -0.67 -8.96 8.19
C ASP A 71 -2.08 -8.33 8.15
N GLN A 72 -2.56 -7.90 7.00
CA GLN A 72 -3.92 -7.42 6.83
C GLN A 72 -4.72 -8.34 5.91
N MET A 73 -5.97 -8.67 6.30
CA MET A 73 -6.97 -9.26 5.42
C MET A 73 -7.76 -8.16 4.75
N VAL A 74 -7.71 -8.13 3.42
CA VAL A 74 -8.33 -7.07 2.63
C VAL A 74 -9.68 -7.53 2.09
N VAL A 75 -10.73 -6.80 2.46
CA VAL A 75 -12.05 -6.92 1.87
C VAL A 75 -12.11 -6.08 0.61
N MET A 76 -12.27 -6.72 -0.53
CA MET A 76 -12.51 -6.01 -1.80
C MET A 76 -13.98 -5.60 -1.89
N THR A 77 -14.25 -4.30 -2.00
CA THR A 77 -15.64 -3.82 -2.14
C THR A 77 -16.18 -3.97 -3.55
N TYR A 78 -15.29 -4.05 -4.56
CA TYR A 78 -15.67 -4.40 -5.91
C TYR A 78 -16.04 -5.90 -5.96
N PRO A 79 -17.22 -6.24 -6.51
CA PRO A 79 -17.77 -7.59 -6.31
C PRO A 79 -16.98 -8.69 -7.03
N LEU A 80 -16.52 -8.46 -8.26
CA LEU A 80 -15.90 -9.48 -9.10
C LEU A 80 -14.37 -9.39 -9.06
N ILE A 81 -13.70 -10.40 -8.52
CA ILE A 81 -12.24 -10.48 -8.38
C ILE A 81 -11.72 -11.75 -9.05
N GLY A 82 -10.52 -11.69 -9.65
CA GLY A 82 -9.88 -12.80 -10.36
C GLY A 82 -10.08 -12.78 -11.88
N ASN A 83 -10.96 -11.93 -12.39
CA ASN A 83 -11.43 -11.91 -13.77
C ASN A 83 -10.35 -11.60 -14.85
N TYR A 84 -9.19 -11.05 -14.48
CA TYR A 84 -8.08 -10.85 -15.42
C TYR A 84 -6.81 -11.65 -15.06
N GLY A 85 -6.84 -12.46 -14.01
CA GLY A 85 -5.71 -13.29 -13.59
C GLY A 85 -4.54 -12.49 -13.02
N ILE A 86 -3.36 -13.08 -13.05
CA ILE A 86 -2.08 -12.51 -12.62
C ILE A 86 -1.20 -12.32 -13.86
N THR A 87 -0.49 -11.19 -13.92
CA THR A 87 0.47 -10.86 -14.98
C THR A 87 1.84 -10.56 -14.38
N ASP A 88 2.91 -10.82 -15.14
CA ASP A 88 4.29 -10.61 -14.64
C ASP A 88 4.63 -9.12 -14.43
N ASP A 89 3.93 -8.21 -15.12
CA ASP A 89 4.25 -6.78 -15.12
C ASP A 89 3.64 -5.99 -13.97
N ASP A 90 2.53 -6.49 -13.37
CA ASP A 90 1.69 -5.72 -12.45
C ASP A 90 2.01 -6.00 -10.97
N TYR A 91 3.13 -6.67 -10.68
CA TYR A 91 3.62 -6.85 -9.31
C TYR A 91 4.22 -5.55 -8.74
N GLU A 92 3.86 -5.27 -7.49
CA GLU A 92 4.45 -4.17 -6.70
C GLU A 92 5.57 -4.64 -5.76
N CYS A 93 5.66 -5.94 -5.46
CA CYS A 93 6.81 -6.56 -4.81
C CYS A 93 7.04 -7.97 -5.35
N LYS A 94 8.21 -8.52 -5.03
CA LYS A 94 8.59 -9.87 -5.49
C LYS A 94 7.81 -10.98 -4.78
N ASN A 95 7.54 -10.80 -3.49
CA ASN A 95 6.90 -11.81 -2.65
C ASN A 95 5.70 -11.17 -1.96
N PRO A 96 4.46 -11.37 -2.43
CA PRO A 96 3.25 -10.88 -1.80
C PRO A 96 3.16 -11.29 -0.33
N SER A 97 2.77 -10.34 0.54
CA SER A 97 2.75 -10.56 1.99
C SER A 97 1.43 -10.19 2.67
N ILE A 98 0.39 -9.97 1.88
CA ILE A 98 -0.97 -9.73 2.37
C ILE A 98 -1.45 -10.88 3.27
N GLY A 99 -2.21 -10.56 4.30
CA GLY A 99 -2.69 -11.56 5.26
C GLY A 99 -3.78 -12.48 4.71
N GLY A 100 -4.58 -12.01 3.77
CA GLY A 100 -5.65 -12.75 3.13
C GLY A 100 -6.57 -11.86 2.30
N LEU A 101 -7.39 -12.46 1.45
CA LEU A 101 -8.31 -11.75 0.56
C LEU A 101 -9.76 -12.20 0.79
N ILE A 102 -10.66 -11.23 0.95
CA ILE A 102 -12.08 -11.44 1.20
C ILE A 102 -12.87 -10.79 0.07
N VAL A 103 -13.62 -11.59 -0.69
CA VAL A 103 -14.32 -11.15 -1.88
C VAL A 103 -15.78 -11.59 -1.91
N SER A 104 -16.63 -10.85 -2.62
CA SER A 104 -18.02 -11.27 -2.85
C SER A 104 -18.09 -12.37 -3.89
N ASP A 105 -17.45 -12.17 -5.04
CA ASP A 105 -17.48 -13.11 -6.15
C ASP A 105 -16.04 -13.33 -6.68
N TYR A 106 -15.60 -14.58 -6.69
CA TYR A 106 -14.30 -14.98 -7.20
C TYR A 106 -14.47 -15.69 -8.54
N ASN A 107 -13.77 -15.17 -9.56
CA ASN A 107 -13.72 -15.77 -10.88
C ASN A 107 -12.34 -16.42 -11.13
N ASP A 108 -12.32 -17.73 -11.32
CA ASP A 108 -11.12 -18.52 -11.61
C ASP A 108 -10.87 -18.73 -13.12
N MET A 109 -11.65 -18.05 -13.97
CA MET A 109 -11.52 -18.13 -15.44
C MET A 109 -11.08 -16.76 -16.00
N PRO A 110 -9.78 -16.43 -15.93
CA PRO A 110 -9.29 -15.14 -16.40
C PRO A 110 -9.47 -14.94 -17.90
N SER A 111 -9.86 -13.74 -18.33
CA SER A 111 -10.07 -13.38 -19.73
C SER A 111 -9.00 -12.44 -20.31
N ASN A 112 -7.96 -12.10 -19.57
CA ASN A 112 -6.86 -11.27 -20.05
C ASN A 112 -5.84 -12.12 -20.82
N PHE A 113 -5.48 -11.69 -22.04
CA PHE A 113 -4.51 -12.41 -22.88
C PHE A 113 -3.08 -12.46 -22.30
N ARG A 114 -2.75 -11.61 -21.32
CA ARG A 114 -1.43 -11.57 -20.66
C ARG A 114 -1.37 -12.38 -19.36
N TYR A 115 -2.48 -12.99 -18.94
CA TYR A 115 -2.45 -13.71 -17.67
C TYR A 115 -1.52 -14.93 -17.74
N THR A 116 -0.76 -15.15 -16.69
CA THR A 116 0.19 -16.27 -16.55
C THR A 116 -0.34 -17.36 -15.61
N LYS A 117 -1.11 -16.98 -14.60
CA LYS A 117 -1.80 -17.87 -13.69
C LYS A 117 -3.08 -17.22 -13.11
N THR A 118 -3.93 -18.02 -12.49
CA THR A 118 -5.11 -17.53 -11.78
C THR A 118 -4.70 -16.84 -10.48
N LEU A 119 -5.60 -16.06 -9.92
CA LEU A 119 -5.39 -15.45 -8.60
C LEU A 119 -5.28 -16.52 -7.50
N SER A 120 -6.05 -17.62 -7.58
CA SER A 120 -5.97 -18.72 -6.59
C SER A 120 -4.62 -19.41 -6.62
N GLU A 121 -4.09 -19.73 -7.81
CA GLU A 121 -2.77 -20.34 -7.96
C GLU A 121 -1.66 -19.47 -7.38
N GLU A 122 -1.69 -18.15 -7.63
CA GLU A 122 -0.73 -17.23 -7.03
C GLU A 122 -0.83 -17.21 -5.50
N MET A 123 -2.05 -17.13 -4.98
CA MET A 123 -2.26 -17.11 -3.53
C MET A 123 -1.90 -18.46 -2.87
N GLU A 124 -2.05 -19.59 -3.58
CA GLU A 124 -1.60 -20.92 -3.11
C GLU A 124 -0.07 -20.97 -3.03
N ASP A 125 0.63 -20.54 -4.09
CA ASP A 125 2.09 -20.49 -4.16
C ASP A 125 2.70 -19.64 -3.03
N GLU A 126 2.05 -18.51 -2.69
CA GLU A 126 2.49 -17.56 -1.66
C GLU A 126 1.92 -17.87 -0.25
N GLY A 127 1.14 -18.94 -0.11
CA GLY A 127 0.53 -19.34 1.17
C GLY A 127 -0.49 -18.32 1.69
N ILE A 128 -1.22 -17.63 0.81
CA ILE A 128 -2.20 -16.60 1.15
C ILE A 128 -3.62 -17.20 1.09
N PRO A 129 -4.40 -17.19 2.19
CA PRO A 129 -5.77 -17.67 2.20
C PRO A 129 -6.74 -16.65 1.61
N GLY A 130 -7.80 -17.15 0.96
CA GLY A 130 -8.91 -16.35 0.45
C GLY A 130 -10.27 -16.96 0.77
N ILE A 131 -11.30 -16.10 0.82
CA ILE A 131 -12.70 -16.51 0.97
C ILE A 131 -13.59 -15.71 0.04
N SER A 132 -14.52 -16.38 -0.62
CA SER A 132 -15.51 -15.80 -1.52
C SER A 132 -16.94 -16.16 -1.10
N GLY A 133 -17.94 -15.52 -1.69
CA GLY A 133 -19.35 -15.79 -1.40
C GLY A 133 -19.82 -15.21 -0.07
N VAL A 134 -19.12 -14.19 0.45
CA VAL A 134 -19.48 -13.48 1.68
C VAL A 134 -20.07 -12.09 1.36
N ASP A 135 -20.87 -11.54 2.25
CA ASP A 135 -21.39 -10.17 2.11
C ASP A 135 -20.31 -9.14 2.45
N THR A 136 -19.50 -8.80 1.45
CA THR A 136 -18.43 -7.80 1.59
C THR A 136 -18.97 -6.41 1.90
N ARG A 137 -20.23 -6.10 1.54
CA ARG A 137 -20.86 -4.83 1.87
C ARG A 137 -21.19 -4.74 3.36
N GLU A 138 -21.74 -5.80 3.96
CA GLU A 138 -22.00 -5.88 5.38
C GLU A 138 -20.68 -5.79 6.18
N ILE A 139 -19.67 -6.54 5.79
CA ILE A 139 -18.34 -6.52 6.41
C ILE A 139 -17.73 -5.13 6.35
N THR A 140 -17.76 -4.47 5.17
CA THR A 140 -17.23 -3.11 4.99
C THR A 140 -17.94 -2.10 5.87
N ARG A 141 -19.29 -2.16 5.98
CA ARG A 141 -20.04 -1.30 6.87
C ARG A 141 -19.68 -1.53 8.33
N SER A 142 -19.53 -2.79 8.74
CA SER A 142 -19.09 -3.15 10.08
C SER A 142 -17.70 -2.56 10.40
N ILE A 143 -16.73 -2.64 9.47
CA ILE A 143 -15.40 -2.03 9.67
C ILE A 143 -15.49 -0.50 9.75
N ARG A 144 -16.29 0.15 8.91
CA ARG A 144 -16.51 1.59 8.94
C ARG A 144 -17.10 2.05 10.28
N ASP A 145 -18.11 1.31 10.77
CA ASP A 145 -18.89 1.72 11.93
C ASP A 145 -18.22 1.33 13.26
N LEU A 146 -17.47 0.23 13.32
CA LEU A 146 -16.82 -0.28 14.54
C LEU A 146 -15.29 -0.15 14.52
N GLY A 147 -14.68 0.09 13.39
CA GLY A 147 -13.22 0.16 13.17
C GLY A 147 -12.64 -1.13 12.62
N SER A 148 -11.38 -1.01 12.17
CA SER A 148 -10.54 -2.17 11.86
C SER A 148 -10.27 -2.95 13.13
N ARG A 149 -10.33 -4.28 13.05
CA ARG A 149 -10.19 -5.19 14.19
C ARG A 149 -9.61 -6.52 13.74
N ARG A 150 -9.35 -7.39 14.69
CA ARG A 150 -8.73 -8.68 14.40
C ARG A 150 -9.75 -9.65 13.78
N VAL A 151 -9.26 -10.47 12.89
CA VAL A 151 -10.01 -11.48 12.15
C VAL A 151 -9.17 -12.73 11.99
N ILE A 152 -9.81 -13.88 11.98
CA ILE A 152 -9.22 -15.17 11.56
C ILE A 152 -9.97 -15.71 10.36
N ILE A 153 -9.25 -16.22 9.35
CA ILE A 153 -9.80 -17.12 8.33
C ILE A 153 -9.50 -18.55 8.75
N THR A 154 -10.51 -19.42 8.73
CA THR A 154 -10.41 -20.79 9.25
C THR A 154 -11.40 -21.74 8.55
N SER A 155 -11.27 -23.05 8.76
CA SER A 155 -12.24 -24.04 8.31
C SER A 155 -13.65 -23.77 8.86
N ILE A 156 -14.67 -24.09 8.09
CA ILE A 156 -16.08 -23.96 8.52
C ILE A 156 -16.37 -24.77 9.77
N ASP A 157 -15.68 -25.90 9.96
CA ASP A 157 -15.87 -26.84 11.06
C ASP A 157 -15.19 -26.38 12.37
N THR A 158 -14.31 -25.34 12.33
CA THR A 158 -13.66 -24.82 13.54
C THR A 158 -14.70 -24.23 14.49
N PRO A 159 -14.81 -24.66 15.76
CA PRO A 159 -15.73 -24.06 16.71
C PRO A 159 -15.46 -22.56 16.93
N LEU A 160 -16.51 -21.77 17.16
CA LEU A 160 -16.38 -20.32 17.31
C LEU A 160 -15.48 -19.91 18.47
N ASP A 161 -15.59 -20.59 19.61
CA ASP A 161 -14.77 -20.37 20.81
C ASP A 161 -13.30 -20.65 20.54
N VAL A 162 -12.99 -21.70 19.74
CA VAL A 162 -11.61 -22.02 19.32
C VAL A 162 -11.05 -20.92 18.42
N ALA A 163 -11.83 -20.43 17.45
CA ALA A 163 -11.42 -19.33 16.58
C ALA A 163 -11.14 -18.04 17.36
N LEU A 164 -12.02 -17.68 18.30
CA LEU A 164 -11.85 -16.52 19.18
C LEU A 164 -10.64 -16.65 20.11
N ALA A 165 -10.41 -17.85 20.65
CA ALA A 165 -9.21 -18.12 21.46
C ALA A 165 -7.92 -17.91 20.64
N LYS A 166 -7.89 -18.39 19.37
CA LYS A 166 -6.74 -18.15 18.46
C LYS A 166 -6.51 -16.66 18.19
N ILE A 167 -7.57 -15.88 17.96
CA ILE A 167 -7.45 -14.43 17.82
C ILE A 167 -6.83 -13.81 19.07
N THR A 168 -7.31 -14.20 20.24
CA THR A 168 -6.87 -13.61 21.53
C THR A 168 -5.41 -13.91 21.85
N VAL A 169 -4.94 -15.15 21.60
CA VAL A 169 -3.57 -15.56 21.96
C VAL A 169 -2.52 -15.14 20.92
N THR A 170 -2.91 -14.84 19.70
CA THR A 170 -1.96 -14.40 18.67
C THR A 170 -1.50 -12.98 18.97
N PRO A 171 -0.21 -12.70 19.11
CA PRO A 171 0.28 -11.34 19.36
C PRO A 171 0.02 -10.41 18.17
N VAL A 172 -0.08 -9.11 18.44
CA VAL A 172 -0.02 -8.09 17.38
C VAL A 172 1.43 -8.00 16.91
N PRO A 173 1.72 -8.10 15.62
CA PRO A 173 3.09 -8.00 15.13
C PRO A 173 3.61 -6.55 15.19
N HIS A 174 4.91 -6.40 15.52
CA HIS A 174 5.64 -5.13 15.55
C HIS A 174 6.90 -5.16 14.67
N ASP A 175 7.03 -6.20 13.84
CA ASP A 175 8.21 -6.50 13.04
C ASP A 175 7.96 -6.47 11.52
N GLN A 176 6.81 -5.93 11.09
CA GLN A 176 6.37 -5.98 9.70
C GLN A 176 7.41 -5.41 8.74
N VAL A 177 7.97 -4.23 9.03
CA VAL A 177 8.99 -3.61 8.17
C VAL A 177 10.23 -4.49 8.04
N SER A 178 10.71 -5.09 9.11
CA SER A 178 11.88 -5.97 9.06
C SER A 178 11.67 -7.25 8.24
N ARG A 179 10.41 -7.69 8.11
CA ARG A 179 10.05 -8.87 7.30
C ARG A 179 9.95 -8.58 5.81
N VAL A 180 9.58 -7.36 5.43
CA VAL A 180 9.37 -6.96 4.01
C VAL A 180 10.54 -6.19 3.42
N SER A 181 11.37 -5.56 4.24
CA SER A 181 12.57 -4.85 3.81
C SER A 181 13.59 -5.81 3.16
N CYS A 182 14.31 -5.34 2.16
CA CYS A 182 15.39 -6.10 1.54
C CYS A 182 16.50 -6.42 2.55
N ARG A 183 17.04 -7.62 2.47
CA ARG A 183 18.17 -8.05 3.34
C ARG A 183 19.53 -7.57 2.88
N LYS A 184 19.64 -7.17 1.62
CA LYS A 184 20.86 -6.68 0.98
C LYS A 184 20.50 -5.56 0.03
N ARG A 185 21.37 -4.55 -0.04
CA ARG A 185 21.20 -3.48 -1.03
C ARG A 185 21.14 -4.03 -2.45
N TRP A 186 20.31 -3.43 -3.27
CA TRP A 186 20.20 -3.72 -4.70
C TRP A 186 20.06 -2.42 -5.50
N TYR A 187 20.15 -2.52 -6.81
CA TYR A 187 20.27 -1.36 -7.68
C TYR A 187 19.26 -1.42 -8.82
N SER A 188 18.56 -0.31 -9.05
CA SER A 188 17.78 -0.06 -10.25
C SER A 188 18.43 1.09 -11.03
N ARG A 189 18.70 0.87 -12.30
CA ARG A 189 19.42 1.82 -13.13
C ARG A 189 18.55 2.28 -14.30
N THR A 190 18.70 3.56 -14.66
CA THR A 190 18.07 4.14 -15.86
C THR A 190 19.11 4.34 -16.97
N ALA A 191 18.65 4.41 -18.24
CA ALA A 191 19.53 4.56 -19.39
C ALA A 191 20.27 5.91 -19.41
N ASN A 192 19.64 6.98 -18.90
CA ASN A 192 20.18 8.34 -18.88
C ASN A 192 20.16 8.90 -17.45
N PRO A 193 21.05 8.44 -16.55
CA PRO A 193 21.05 8.85 -15.16
C PRO A 193 21.46 10.32 -15.02
N LYS A 194 20.67 11.07 -14.23
CA LYS A 194 20.96 12.43 -13.82
C LYS A 194 21.34 12.53 -12.36
N TYR A 195 20.72 11.68 -11.53
CA TYR A 195 20.87 11.69 -10.07
C TYR A 195 21.01 10.27 -9.52
N ASN A 196 21.62 10.16 -8.35
CA ASN A 196 21.72 8.93 -7.57
C ASN A 196 20.91 9.07 -6.30
N VAL A 197 19.87 8.26 -6.17
CA VAL A 197 18.96 8.25 -5.02
C VAL A 197 19.25 7.01 -4.17
N VAL A 198 19.37 7.18 -2.87
CA VAL A 198 19.33 6.07 -1.91
C VAL A 198 17.89 5.95 -1.41
N ALA A 199 17.25 4.82 -1.66
CA ALA A 199 15.90 4.52 -1.19
C ALA A 199 15.97 3.57 0.00
N ILE A 200 15.47 4.01 1.16
CA ILE A 200 15.35 3.19 2.36
C ILE A 200 14.09 2.34 2.23
N ASP A 201 14.29 1.01 2.25
CA ASP A 201 13.25 0.03 1.98
C ASP A 201 12.52 -0.37 3.27
N CYS A 202 11.32 0.15 3.44
CA CYS A 202 10.38 -0.26 4.49
C CYS A 202 9.24 -1.14 3.94
N GLY A 203 9.36 -1.63 2.71
CA GLY A 203 8.34 -2.32 1.94
C GLY A 203 8.02 -1.55 0.65
N ILE A 204 9.08 -1.21 -0.09
CA ILE A 204 9.00 -0.34 -1.28
C ILE A 204 8.23 -0.99 -2.41
N LYS A 205 7.27 -0.27 -2.98
CA LYS A 205 6.56 -0.65 -4.21
C LYS A 205 7.47 -0.47 -5.43
N LEU A 206 7.44 -1.44 -6.34
CA LEU A 206 8.26 -1.38 -7.57
C LEU A 206 7.88 -0.20 -8.46
N ASN A 207 6.62 0.26 -8.42
CA ASN A 207 6.23 1.42 -9.22
C ASN A 207 6.89 2.72 -8.74
N ILE A 208 7.22 2.85 -7.47
CA ILE A 208 8.03 3.97 -6.96
C ILE A 208 9.41 3.97 -7.63
N ILE A 209 10.05 2.81 -7.71
CA ILE A 209 11.36 2.67 -8.38
C ILE A 209 11.25 2.99 -9.88
N ARG A 210 10.19 2.47 -10.55
CA ARG A 210 9.93 2.77 -11.97
C ARG A 210 9.78 4.28 -12.18
N LYS A 211 9.03 4.97 -11.32
CA LYS A 211 8.85 6.43 -11.38
C LYS A 211 10.17 7.17 -11.17
N LEU A 212 10.96 6.84 -10.15
CA LEU A 212 12.27 7.46 -9.96
C LEU A 212 13.18 7.26 -11.19
N ASN A 213 13.18 6.06 -11.80
CA ASN A 213 13.93 5.81 -13.03
C ASN A 213 13.42 6.63 -14.22
N GLU A 214 12.10 6.81 -14.39
CA GLU A 214 11.49 7.66 -15.44
C GLU A 214 12.00 9.11 -15.34
N TYR A 215 12.17 9.64 -14.13
CA TYR A 215 12.72 10.97 -13.89
C TYR A 215 14.26 11.04 -13.91
N GLY A 216 14.93 9.97 -14.31
CA GLY A 216 16.38 9.93 -14.51
C GLY A 216 17.18 9.66 -13.24
N CYS A 217 16.61 9.04 -12.22
CA CYS A 217 17.32 8.65 -11.02
C CYS A 217 17.81 7.20 -11.12
N ASN A 218 19.10 6.96 -10.93
CA ASN A 218 19.59 5.66 -10.49
C ASN A 218 19.18 5.47 -9.03
N VAL A 219 18.65 4.31 -8.67
CA VAL A 219 18.19 4.04 -7.32
C VAL A 219 19.03 2.92 -6.69
N THR A 220 19.61 3.22 -5.53
CA THR A 220 20.22 2.22 -4.65
C THR A 220 19.21 1.96 -3.51
N VAL A 221 18.60 0.79 -3.51
CA VAL A 221 17.67 0.38 -2.47
C VAL A 221 18.46 -0.28 -1.34
N VAL A 222 18.25 0.19 -0.11
CA VAL A 222 18.98 -0.26 1.08
C VAL A 222 18.01 -0.76 2.15
N PRO A 223 18.42 -1.69 3.03
CA PRO A 223 17.62 -2.14 4.16
C PRO A 223 17.18 -0.98 5.07
N PHE A 224 16.05 -1.16 5.76
CA PHE A 224 15.46 -0.14 6.65
C PHE A 224 16.39 0.26 7.82
N ASP A 225 17.29 -0.62 8.23
CA ASP A 225 18.24 -0.44 9.34
C ASP A 225 19.63 0.07 8.90
N THR A 226 19.77 0.48 7.63
CA THR A 226 21.01 1.08 7.12
C THR A 226 21.34 2.36 7.88
N THR A 227 22.58 2.47 8.33
CA THR A 227 23.01 3.60 9.18
C THR A 227 23.16 4.90 8.40
N PRO A 228 23.04 6.07 9.05
CA PRO A 228 23.29 7.36 8.41
C PRO A 228 24.66 7.46 7.74
N GLU A 229 25.72 6.92 8.39
CA GLU A 229 27.10 6.94 7.91
C GLU A 229 27.26 6.12 6.63
N GLU A 230 26.59 4.97 6.52
CA GLU A 230 26.59 4.15 5.31
C GLU A 230 25.89 4.87 4.16
N ILE A 231 24.79 5.60 4.43
CA ILE A 231 24.10 6.41 3.42
C ILE A 231 24.96 7.59 2.98
N GLU A 232 25.57 8.32 3.91
CA GLU A 232 26.50 9.43 3.60
C GLU A 232 27.69 8.94 2.77
N PHE A 233 28.24 7.75 3.05
CA PHE A 233 29.32 7.15 2.28
C PHE A 233 28.94 6.88 0.81
N MET A 234 27.67 6.60 0.54
CA MET A 234 27.17 6.42 -0.84
C MET A 234 27.06 7.74 -1.61
N LYS A 235 27.18 8.89 -0.95
CA LYS A 235 27.11 10.25 -1.52
C LYS A 235 25.89 10.44 -2.44
N PRO A 236 24.66 10.19 -1.97
CA PRO A 236 23.48 10.35 -2.80
C PRO A 236 23.22 11.83 -3.12
N ASP A 237 22.49 12.07 -4.21
CA ASP A 237 21.95 13.38 -4.57
C ASP A 237 20.61 13.61 -3.85
N GLY A 238 19.92 12.54 -3.43
CA GLY A 238 18.71 12.57 -2.64
C GLY A 238 18.43 11.25 -1.93
N ILE A 239 17.61 11.30 -0.88
CA ILE A 239 17.19 10.16 -0.08
C ILE A 239 15.68 10.00 -0.23
N PHE A 240 15.26 8.76 -0.44
CA PHE A 240 13.85 8.40 -0.56
C PHE A 240 13.44 7.49 0.60
N LEU A 241 12.32 7.77 1.26
CA LEU A 241 11.73 6.92 2.28
C LEU A 241 10.47 6.27 1.73
N SER A 242 10.47 4.94 1.68
CA SER A 242 9.40 4.20 1.04
C SER A 242 8.13 4.13 1.90
N ASN A 243 7.05 3.69 1.26
CA ASN A 243 5.89 3.13 1.91
C ASN A 243 6.25 1.85 2.69
N GLY A 244 5.30 1.34 3.48
CA GLY A 244 5.47 0.10 4.22
C GLY A 244 4.34 -0.16 5.20
N PRO A 245 4.34 -1.36 5.82
CA PRO A 245 3.32 -1.81 6.76
C PRO A 245 3.60 -1.37 8.21
N GLY A 246 2.59 -1.51 9.05
CA GLY A 246 2.72 -1.46 10.50
C GLY A 246 2.59 -0.08 11.12
N ASP A 247 3.01 0.01 12.38
CA ASP A 247 3.03 1.24 13.15
C ASP A 247 4.33 2.01 12.88
N PRO A 248 4.27 3.29 12.47
CA PRO A 248 5.49 4.07 12.23
C PRO A 248 6.38 4.23 13.48
N GLU A 249 5.82 4.14 14.68
CA GLU A 249 6.60 4.22 15.93
C GLU A 249 7.50 3.00 16.16
N ASP A 250 7.19 1.84 15.53
CA ASP A 250 8.01 0.64 15.61
C ASP A 250 9.30 0.75 14.74
N VAL A 251 9.38 1.71 13.81
CA VAL A 251 10.48 1.84 12.84
C VAL A 251 11.54 2.86 13.32
N THR A 252 11.97 2.70 14.57
CA THR A 252 12.93 3.62 15.21
C THR A 252 14.27 3.80 14.49
N PRO A 253 14.86 2.80 13.78
CA PRO A 253 16.10 3.00 13.03
C PRO A 253 15.93 4.07 11.95
N VAL A 254 14.85 4.01 11.14
CA VAL A 254 14.61 4.97 10.06
C VAL A 254 14.35 6.37 10.61
N ILE A 255 13.56 6.49 11.70
CA ILE A 255 13.30 7.78 12.36
C ILE A 255 14.63 8.43 12.81
N SER A 256 15.54 7.64 13.37
CA SER A 256 16.87 8.11 13.80
C SER A 256 17.74 8.52 12.61
N THR A 257 17.69 7.76 11.52
CA THR A 257 18.40 8.07 10.27
C THR A 257 17.91 9.37 9.64
N VAL A 258 16.59 9.59 9.61
CA VAL A 258 16.02 10.86 9.12
C VAL A 258 16.49 12.04 9.97
N LYS A 259 16.49 11.93 11.30
CA LYS A 259 17.01 12.98 12.21
C LYS A 259 18.47 13.35 11.92
N ALA A 260 19.29 12.36 11.59
CA ALA A 260 20.72 12.56 11.34
C ALA A 260 21.00 13.16 9.95
N LEU A 261 20.14 12.91 8.95
CA LEU A 261 20.36 13.28 7.56
C LEU A 261 19.53 14.49 7.09
N ALA A 262 18.50 14.90 7.83
CA ALA A 262 17.73 16.11 7.54
C ALA A 262 18.62 17.35 7.50
N GLY A 263 18.45 18.19 6.47
CA GLY A 263 19.28 19.36 6.20
C GLY A 263 20.63 19.06 5.53
N LYS A 264 21.04 17.78 5.44
CA LYS A 264 22.27 17.37 4.73
C LYS A 264 22.00 16.94 3.29
N PHE A 265 20.81 16.37 3.04
CA PHE A 265 20.37 15.85 1.74
C PHE A 265 18.90 16.17 1.48
N PRO A 266 18.48 16.34 0.23
CA PRO A 266 17.07 16.31 -0.14
C PRO A 266 16.43 14.98 0.29
N ILE A 267 15.28 15.05 0.98
CA ILE A 267 14.54 13.85 1.44
C ILE A 267 13.10 13.91 0.95
N PHE A 268 12.63 12.84 0.31
CA PHE A 268 11.23 12.64 -0.06
C PHE A 268 10.69 11.36 0.57
N GLY A 269 9.52 11.43 1.23
CA GLY A 269 8.86 10.30 1.89
C GLY A 269 7.45 10.06 1.40
N ILE A 270 7.08 8.79 1.22
CA ILE A 270 5.73 8.35 0.82
C ILE A 270 5.12 7.45 1.90
N CYS A 271 3.88 7.72 2.28
CA CYS A 271 3.04 6.94 3.18
C CYS A 271 3.72 6.70 4.55
N LEU A 272 4.27 5.52 4.83
CA LEU A 272 5.05 5.25 6.03
C LEU A 272 6.25 6.21 6.14
N GLY A 273 6.91 6.53 5.02
CA GLY A 273 8.00 7.50 4.94
C GLY A 273 7.57 8.90 5.39
N HIS A 274 6.36 9.34 5.07
CA HIS A 274 5.78 10.59 5.55
C HIS A 274 5.59 10.58 7.07
N GLN A 275 5.09 9.49 7.62
CA GLN A 275 4.89 9.35 9.06
C GLN A 275 6.21 9.35 9.83
N MET A 276 7.22 8.62 9.33
CA MET A 276 8.57 8.58 9.93
C MET A 276 9.28 9.94 9.87
N ILE A 277 9.13 10.70 8.77
CA ILE A 277 9.61 12.09 8.69
C ILE A 277 8.94 12.93 9.76
N SER A 278 7.62 12.85 9.90
CA SER A 278 6.88 13.63 10.87
C SER A 278 7.32 13.33 12.31
N LEU A 279 7.48 12.03 12.64
CA LEU A 279 8.02 11.59 13.94
C LEU A 279 9.46 12.07 14.17
N ALA A 280 10.30 12.08 13.13
CA ALA A 280 11.68 12.55 13.23
C ALA A 280 11.76 14.03 13.61
N TYR A 281 10.80 14.84 13.19
CA TYR A 281 10.68 16.27 13.54
C TYR A 281 9.93 16.52 14.86
N GLY A 282 9.46 15.46 15.53
CA GLY A 282 8.78 15.56 16.83
C GLY A 282 7.26 15.69 16.78
N ALA A 283 6.66 15.55 15.59
CA ALA A 283 5.22 15.40 15.45
C ALA A 283 4.76 14.04 15.99
N LYS A 284 3.45 13.84 16.09
CA LYS A 284 2.83 12.61 16.59
C LYS A 284 2.00 11.95 15.50
N THR A 285 1.88 10.63 15.57
CA THR A 285 0.97 9.85 14.75
C THR A 285 -0.15 9.24 15.60
N TYR A 286 -1.24 8.86 14.96
CA TYR A 286 -2.34 8.16 15.62
C TYR A 286 -2.99 7.19 14.65
N LYS A 287 -3.56 6.11 15.18
CA LYS A 287 -4.29 5.12 14.40
C LYS A 287 -5.68 5.62 14.04
N LEU A 288 -6.01 5.60 12.75
CA LEU A 288 -7.35 5.89 12.25
C LEU A 288 -8.31 4.75 12.60
N LYS A 289 -9.59 5.05 12.72
CA LYS A 289 -10.61 4.06 13.06
C LYS A 289 -10.65 2.88 12.08
N PHE A 290 -10.57 3.15 10.76
CA PHE A 290 -10.56 2.13 9.71
C PHE A 290 -9.54 2.40 8.60
N GLY A 291 -8.76 3.48 8.72
CA GLY A 291 -7.75 3.89 7.74
C GLY A 291 -8.34 4.45 6.44
N HIS A 292 -7.45 4.87 5.54
CA HIS A 292 -7.81 5.30 4.19
C HIS A 292 -7.29 4.27 3.18
N ARG A 293 -8.19 3.73 2.34
CA ARG A 293 -7.83 2.75 1.29
C ARG A 293 -8.74 2.90 0.09
N GLY A 294 -8.10 3.01 -1.09
CA GLY A 294 -8.78 3.16 -2.38
C GLY A 294 -8.19 4.28 -3.21
N GLY A 295 -8.63 4.39 -4.47
CA GLY A 295 -8.13 5.35 -5.45
C GLY A 295 -9.01 6.59 -5.66
N ASN A 296 -9.81 6.99 -4.67
CA ASN A 296 -10.84 8.02 -4.80
C ASN A 296 -10.85 9.06 -3.66
N HIS A 297 -9.72 9.26 -2.99
CA HIS A 297 -9.62 10.21 -1.90
C HIS A 297 -9.24 11.62 -2.41
N PRO A 298 -10.09 12.64 -2.20
CA PRO A 298 -9.78 14.01 -2.61
C PRO A 298 -8.84 14.66 -1.59
N VAL A 299 -7.69 15.12 -2.06
CA VAL A 299 -6.68 15.81 -1.26
C VAL A 299 -6.48 17.23 -1.82
N LYS A 300 -6.46 18.21 -0.94
CA LYS A 300 -6.20 19.61 -1.30
C LYS A 300 -4.74 19.95 -1.07
N ASN A 301 -4.07 20.41 -2.11
CA ASN A 301 -2.79 21.07 -2.01
C ASN A 301 -3.01 22.49 -1.46
N LEU A 302 -2.43 22.81 -0.30
CA LEU A 302 -2.64 24.07 0.41
C LEU A 302 -1.89 25.26 -0.22
N GLU A 303 -0.80 24.99 -0.94
CA GLU A 303 0.00 26.02 -1.61
C GLU A 303 -0.69 26.50 -2.89
N THR A 304 -1.20 25.57 -3.71
CA THR A 304 -1.82 25.90 -5.00
C THR A 304 -3.33 26.01 -4.95
N GLY A 305 -3.97 25.47 -3.90
CA GLY A 305 -5.43 25.34 -3.77
C GLY A 305 -6.05 24.26 -4.67
N LYS A 306 -5.25 23.53 -5.46
CA LYS A 306 -5.70 22.45 -6.35
C LYS A 306 -6.18 21.24 -5.54
N ILE A 307 -7.22 20.57 -6.04
CA ILE A 307 -7.70 19.30 -5.52
C ILE A 307 -7.20 18.20 -6.43
N GLU A 308 -6.65 17.16 -5.84
CA GLU A 308 -6.12 15.97 -6.50
C GLU A 308 -6.88 14.75 -5.99
N ILE A 309 -7.18 13.81 -6.88
CA ILE A 309 -7.71 12.51 -6.49
C ILE A 309 -6.52 11.59 -6.26
N THR A 310 -6.47 10.94 -5.10
CA THR A 310 -5.29 10.21 -4.66
C THR A 310 -5.60 8.75 -4.35
N SER A 311 -4.56 7.91 -4.50
CA SER A 311 -4.55 6.54 -4.03
C SER A 311 -4.05 6.50 -2.59
N GLN A 312 -4.78 5.80 -1.71
CA GLN A 312 -4.52 5.73 -0.28
C GLN A 312 -4.41 4.28 0.18
N ASN A 313 -3.47 4.00 1.07
CA ASN A 313 -3.39 2.73 1.81
C ASN A 313 -2.62 2.93 3.11
N HIS A 314 -3.29 3.42 4.14
CA HIS A 314 -2.67 3.60 5.46
C HIS A 314 -3.67 3.49 6.62
N SER A 315 -3.20 2.98 7.76
CA SER A 315 -3.95 2.88 9.01
C SER A 315 -3.62 4.00 10.00
N TYR A 316 -2.49 4.68 9.83
CA TYR A 316 -2.03 5.76 10.71
C TYR A 316 -2.02 7.09 9.95
N ALA A 317 -2.20 8.18 10.68
CA ALA A 317 -2.10 9.54 10.16
C ALA A 317 -1.27 10.42 11.12
N VAL A 318 -0.71 11.49 10.59
CA VAL A 318 0.00 12.52 11.39
C VAL A 318 -1.02 13.43 12.06
N ASP A 319 -0.87 13.65 13.35
CA ASP A 319 -1.69 14.61 14.08
C ASP A 319 -1.31 16.05 13.65
N LEU A 320 -2.22 16.68 12.90
CA LEU A 320 -2.04 18.02 12.36
C LEU A 320 -1.67 19.05 13.44
N LYS A 321 -2.24 18.92 14.65
CA LYS A 321 -1.96 19.83 15.76
C LYS A 321 -0.55 19.64 16.31
N SER A 322 0.00 18.44 16.21
CA SER A 322 1.36 18.15 16.67
C SER A 322 2.44 18.77 15.80
N LEU A 323 2.10 19.27 14.61
CA LEU A 323 3.03 20.03 13.75
C LEU A 323 3.34 21.42 14.34
N GLU A 324 2.46 21.94 15.20
CA GLU A 324 2.70 23.20 15.90
C GLU A 324 3.95 23.07 16.79
N GLY A 325 4.93 23.95 16.60
CA GLY A 325 6.22 23.90 17.32
C GLY A 325 7.29 23.03 16.67
N THR A 326 7.00 22.36 15.56
CA THR A 326 8.00 21.71 14.70
C THR A 326 8.40 22.64 13.55
N LYS A 327 9.48 22.27 12.80
CA LYS A 327 9.85 22.95 11.55
C LYS A 327 8.95 22.58 10.36
N LEU A 328 8.11 21.56 10.50
CA LEU A 328 7.26 21.06 9.42
C LEU A 328 6.02 21.95 9.22
N LYS A 329 5.66 22.13 7.97
CA LYS A 329 4.41 22.80 7.57
C LYS A 329 3.54 21.80 6.80
N ALA A 330 2.24 21.75 7.11
CA ALA A 330 1.29 20.97 6.34
C ALA A 330 1.18 21.56 4.91
N THR A 331 1.27 20.67 3.91
CA THR A 331 1.18 21.03 2.49
C THR A 331 -0.07 20.49 1.82
N HIS A 332 -0.61 19.38 2.34
CA HIS A 332 -1.78 18.71 1.78
C HIS A 332 -2.73 18.28 2.91
N ILE A 333 -4.03 18.33 2.64
CA ILE A 333 -5.08 17.94 3.60
C ILE A 333 -6.15 17.13 2.87
N ASN A 334 -6.59 16.03 3.47
CA ASN A 334 -7.73 15.25 3.02
C ASN A 334 -9.03 16.04 3.19
N LEU A 335 -9.87 16.08 2.15
CA LEU A 335 -11.12 16.84 2.19
C LEU A 335 -12.28 16.08 2.87
N LEU A 336 -12.11 14.78 3.15
CA LEU A 336 -13.16 13.97 3.80
C LEU A 336 -13.16 14.12 5.33
N ASP A 337 -11.96 14.22 5.93
CA ASP A 337 -11.81 14.20 7.39
C ASP A 337 -10.75 15.19 7.94
N ASN A 338 -10.14 15.98 7.08
CA ASN A 338 -9.07 16.96 7.39
C ASN A 338 -7.80 16.35 8.00
N THR A 339 -7.48 15.09 7.71
CA THR A 339 -6.19 14.51 8.06
C THR A 339 -5.05 15.17 7.29
N ALA A 340 -3.84 15.22 7.92
CA ALA A 340 -2.62 15.69 7.26
C ALA A 340 -2.20 14.71 6.17
N GLU A 341 -2.08 15.20 4.94
CA GLU A 341 -1.75 14.39 3.77
C GLU A 341 -0.39 14.75 3.15
N GLY A 342 0.29 15.72 3.72
CA GLY A 342 1.65 16.07 3.32
C GLY A 342 2.25 17.12 4.22
N VAL A 343 3.59 17.06 4.37
CA VAL A 343 4.38 18.03 5.13
C VAL A 343 5.65 18.40 4.40
N GLU A 344 6.20 19.56 4.73
CA GLU A 344 7.44 20.08 4.14
C GLU A 344 8.24 20.88 5.16
N CYS A 345 9.57 20.74 5.12
CA CYS A 345 10.55 21.68 5.69
C CYS A 345 11.48 22.16 4.57
N LYS A 346 11.21 23.35 3.99
CA LYS A 346 12.01 23.90 2.87
C LYS A 346 13.47 24.14 3.28
N GLU A 347 13.71 24.57 4.52
CA GLU A 347 15.05 24.82 5.04
C GLU A 347 15.91 23.55 5.03
N ASP A 348 15.34 22.43 5.43
CA ASP A 348 16.04 21.13 5.51
C ASP A 348 15.91 20.31 4.20
N MET A 349 15.27 20.85 3.15
CA MET A 349 15.02 20.19 1.85
C MET A 349 14.21 18.87 2.00
N VAL A 350 13.26 18.81 2.93
CA VAL A 350 12.47 17.64 3.24
C VAL A 350 11.02 17.87 2.88
N PHE A 351 10.39 16.93 2.18
CA PHE A 351 8.95 16.91 1.98
C PHE A 351 8.42 15.50 1.89
N SER A 352 7.13 15.33 2.12
CA SER A 352 6.49 14.02 2.09
C SER A 352 4.99 14.10 1.88
N VAL A 353 4.41 12.99 1.41
CA VAL A 353 2.97 12.83 1.26
C VAL A 353 2.50 11.52 1.85
N GLN A 354 1.27 11.51 2.40
CA GLN A 354 0.67 10.32 3.01
C GLN A 354 0.12 9.34 1.98
N TYR A 355 -0.34 9.86 0.85
CA TYR A 355 -0.89 9.09 -0.26
C TYR A 355 0.19 8.58 -1.22
N HIS A 356 -0.22 7.81 -2.23
CA HIS A 356 0.64 7.12 -3.18
C HIS A 356 0.69 7.82 -4.55
N PRO A 357 1.62 8.78 -4.79
CA PRO A 357 1.72 9.53 -6.05
C PRO A 357 2.23 8.66 -7.22
N GLU A 358 2.81 7.49 -6.93
CA GLU A 358 3.24 6.52 -7.93
C GLU A 358 2.07 5.81 -8.59
N SER A 359 0.84 5.90 -8.02
CA SER A 359 -0.33 5.13 -8.42
C SER A 359 -0.11 3.61 -8.26
N ALA A 360 -0.74 2.73 -9.02
CA ALA A 360 -0.57 1.27 -8.95
C ALA A 360 -1.19 0.63 -7.67
N PRO A 361 -2.54 0.53 -7.65
CA PRO A 361 -3.48 1.13 -8.59
C PRO A 361 -3.87 2.56 -8.20
N GLY A 362 -4.32 3.37 -9.14
CA GLY A 362 -4.92 4.66 -8.84
C GLY A 362 -4.68 5.77 -9.85
N PRO A 363 -5.17 6.99 -9.54
CA PRO A 363 -5.04 8.17 -10.39
C PRO A 363 -3.59 8.71 -10.40
N GLN A 364 -3.24 9.44 -11.47
CA GLN A 364 -1.90 9.96 -11.70
C GLN A 364 -1.77 11.48 -11.43
N ASP A 365 -2.72 12.08 -10.75
CA ASP A 365 -2.80 13.53 -10.52
C ASP A 365 -1.57 14.09 -9.80
N SER A 366 -0.89 13.27 -9.00
CA SER A 366 0.18 13.67 -8.08
C SER A 366 1.59 13.26 -8.53
N THR A 367 1.75 12.73 -9.74
CA THR A 367 3.07 12.31 -10.26
C THR A 367 4.10 13.44 -10.33
N TYR A 368 3.68 14.71 -10.39
CA TYR A 368 4.53 15.88 -10.35
C TYR A 368 5.42 15.97 -9.08
N LEU A 369 5.09 15.23 -8.03
CA LEU A 369 5.91 15.19 -6.80
C LEU A 369 7.29 14.56 -7.04
N PHE A 370 7.40 13.62 -7.97
CA PHE A 370 8.70 13.10 -8.40
C PHE A 370 9.53 14.16 -9.13
N GLU A 371 8.88 14.99 -9.97
CA GLU A 371 9.54 16.12 -10.61
C GLU A 371 9.99 17.17 -9.57
N LYS A 372 9.16 17.46 -8.56
CA LYS A 372 9.53 18.31 -7.42
C LYS A 372 10.78 17.79 -6.73
N PHE A 373 10.87 16.48 -6.46
CA PHE A 373 12.04 15.88 -5.83
C PHE A 373 13.30 16.05 -6.68
N VAL A 374 13.20 15.80 -7.99
CA VAL A 374 14.31 16.03 -8.94
C VAL A 374 14.73 17.51 -8.98
N SER A 375 13.79 18.45 -8.93
CA SER A 375 14.13 19.87 -8.88
C SER A 375 14.91 20.25 -7.62
N ILE A 376 14.51 19.72 -6.46
CA ILE A 376 15.22 19.97 -5.19
C ILE A 376 16.64 19.38 -5.24
N MET A 377 16.81 18.16 -5.79
CA MET A 377 18.13 17.55 -5.97
C MET A 377 19.00 18.37 -6.91
N LYS A 378 18.44 18.92 -8.00
CA LYS A 378 19.17 19.79 -8.92
C LYS A 378 19.74 21.02 -8.19
N ASP A 379 18.90 21.76 -7.46
CA ASP A 379 19.31 22.93 -6.72
C ASP A 379 20.37 22.61 -5.66
N PHE A 380 20.27 21.45 -5.02
CA PHE A 380 21.25 20.95 -4.06
C PHE A 380 22.60 20.66 -4.71
N CYS A 381 22.64 19.98 -5.85
CA CYS A 381 23.88 19.68 -6.57
C CYS A 381 24.56 20.96 -7.09
N GLU A 382 23.81 21.90 -7.67
CA GLU A 382 24.34 23.17 -8.15
C GLU A 382 24.99 24.00 -7.03
N LYS A 383 24.37 24.04 -5.83
CA LYS A 383 24.97 24.72 -4.66
C LYS A 383 26.28 24.06 -4.24
N LYS A 384 26.32 22.72 -4.19
CA LYS A 384 27.50 21.97 -3.80
C LYS A 384 28.66 22.17 -4.77
N GLU A 385 28.39 22.19 -6.08
CA GLU A 385 29.41 22.49 -7.09
C GLU A 385 29.95 23.92 -6.97
N SER A 386 29.10 24.90 -6.67
CA SER A 386 29.51 26.30 -6.47
C SER A 386 30.42 26.46 -5.25
N GLU A 387 30.13 25.77 -4.15
CA GLU A 387 30.95 25.81 -2.94
C GLU A 387 32.36 25.19 -3.16
N VAL A 388 32.43 24.08 -3.91
CA VAL A 388 33.71 23.46 -4.26
C VAL A 388 34.56 24.37 -5.13
N ASN A 389 33.96 25.08 -6.10
CA ASN A 389 34.67 25.98 -7.01
C ASN A 389 35.15 27.29 -6.33
N VAL A 390 34.57 27.66 -5.20
CA VAL A 390 35.00 28.85 -4.42
C VAL A 390 36.22 28.55 -3.56
N HIS A 391 36.45 27.27 -3.24
CA HIS A 391 37.57 26.80 -2.40
C HIS A 391 38.72 26.11 -3.20
N ALA A 392 38.60 26.01 -4.52
CA ALA A 392 39.64 25.54 -5.43
C ALA A 392 40.38 26.70 -6.08
#